data_9285aaa2fc0cac107150c87c98326fb7
#
_entry.id   9285aaa2fc0cac107150c87c98326fb7
#
_cell.length_a   1.000
_cell.length_b   1.000
_cell.length_c   1.000
_cell.angle_alpha   90.00
_cell.angle_beta   90.00
_cell.angle_gamma   90.00
#
_symmetry.space_group_name_H-M   'P 1'
#
loop_
_entity.id
_entity.type
_entity.pdbx_description
1 polymer ?
#
loop_
_entity_poly.entity_id
_entity_poly.type
_entity_poly.pdbx_seq_one_letter_code
_entity_poly.pdbx_strand_id
1 'polypeptide(L)'
;MSRDHKKFVNPKFTRTIDLGLLRRLLERHAAELPQFDFSIFGKDDAEARKFIEGYFAGPDENYSEGLIADLHHIAELGTAAGLEILLQQALRFGANLLPTEGEGDRAQDPKHIAVKAFLDHREVFDAASDMMVIMARPSLDEFVGLDEGVEARMDDIVRQAFEAAAAELFKKGLRSNHCRVGWYDDDEFSLVITHGSPVTTASIVDGQQEKVISFRTAEHAVLKYQSGTGIVGIGGTAKALRRELAEIFADKVLGRPGFFASDHAQNLYTLDRVQQVGFGFRFTHEFDDFIQRVQITEVQIDRVGADPKTGETRTFFSYVARDGRDNALARLGEIMRGASLGADWRLNHLVFRVHFGKPGTRTKKVVVKLKPPAHAVFKRIHYEDRILRLLRRNGMLHDRDASGSAVAAE
;
A
#
# COMPACT_ATOMS: atom_id res chain seq x y z
N MET A 1 13.47 8.76 5.33
CA MET A 1 13.02 9.61 6.47
C MET A 1 13.64 9.01 7.72
N SER A 2 14.49 9.74 8.42
CA SER A 2 14.97 9.33 9.74
C SER A 2 13.77 9.33 10.68
N ARG A 3 13.23 8.17 11.01
CA ARG A 3 12.21 8.06 12.05
C ARG A 3 12.92 8.13 13.39
N ASP A 4 12.56 9.12 14.15
CA ASP A 4 13.12 9.41 15.44
C ASP A 4 12.74 8.29 16.44
N HIS A 5 13.62 7.31 16.62
CA HIS A 5 13.48 6.25 17.63
C HIS A 5 13.32 6.82 19.05
N LYS A 6 13.79 8.04 19.31
CA LYS A 6 13.58 8.80 20.55
C LYS A 6 12.09 8.98 20.89
N LYS A 7 11.17 8.77 19.96
CA LYS A 7 9.72 8.72 20.27
C LYS A 7 9.36 7.64 21.29
N PHE A 8 10.13 6.57 21.37
CA PHE A 8 9.91 5.49 22.35
C PHE A 8 10.48 5.77 23.72
N VAL A 9 11.38 6.71 23.82
CA VAL A 9 12.06 7.06 25.06
C VAL A 9 11.54 8.37 25.65
N ASN A 10 10.51 8.96 25.04
CA ASN A 10 9.91 10.13 25.63
C ASN A 10 9.08 9.74 26.87
N PRO A 11 8.92 10.67 27.84
CA PRO A 11 8.18 10.41 29.07
C PRO A 11 6.75 9.91 28.87
N LYS A 12 6.14 10.24 27.73
CA LYS A 12 4.79 9.78 27.40
C LYS A 12 4.74 8.29 27.10
N PHE A 13 5.76 7.74 26.42
CA PHE A 13 5.85 6.31 26.17
C PHE A 13 6.11 5.53 27.46
N THR A 14 7.13 5.92 28.23
CA THR A 14 7.48 5.25 29.47
C THR A 14 6.37 5.29 30.52
N ARG A 15 5.48 6.27 30.46
CA ARG A 15 4.29 6.34 31.33
C ARG A 15 3.17 5.37 30.94
N THR A 16 3.04 5.05 29.65
CA THR A 16 1.92 4.27 29.14
C THR A 16 2.21 2.78 29.01
N ILE A 17 3.50 2.40 28.94
CA ILE A 17 3.89 1.00 28.84
C ILE A 17 4.03 0.36 30.22
N ASP A 18 3.65 -0.90 30.32
CA ASP A 18 3.93 -1.74 31.50
C ASP A 18 5.45 -1.94 31.68
N LEU A 19 5.94 -1.79 32.91
CA LEU A 19 7.37 -1.93 33.19
C LEU A 19 7.86 -3.36 33.00
N GLY A 20 7.02 -4.37 33.20
CA GLY A 20 7.37 -5.78 32.95
C GLY A 20 7.57 -6.04 31.46
N LEU A 21 6.73 -5.49 30.59
CA LEU A 21 6.90 -5.56 29.13
C LEU A 21 8.16 -4.80 28.68
N LEU A 22 8.39 -3.60 29.23
CA LEU A 22 9.57 -2.81 28.91
C LEU A 22 10.85 -3.51 29.36
N ARG A 23 10.86 -4.08 30.56
CA ARG A 23 11.96 -4.91 31.06
C ARG A 23 12.26 -6.05 30.08
N ARG A 24 11.27 -6.83 29.70
CA ARG A 24 11.44 -7.96 28.76
C ARG A 24 12.00 -7.51 27.40
N LEU A 25 11.54 -6.36 26.89
CA LEU A 25 12.08 -5.79 25.64
C LEU A 25 13.56 -5.43 25.79
N LEU A 26 13.94 -4.77 26.88
CA LEU A 26 15.34 -4.37 27.13
C LEU A 26 16.24 -5.57 27.46
N GLU A 27 15.75 -6.57 28.19
CA GLU A 27 16.50 -7.80 28.49
C GLU A 27 16.93 -8.57 27.23
N ARG A 28 16.18 -8.47 26.11
CA ARG A 28 16.59 -9.04 24.82
C ARG A 28 17.91 -8.46 24.31
N HIS A 29 18.22 -7.24 24.70
CA HIS A 29 19.40 -6.49 24.30
C HIS A 29 20.40 -6.26 25.45
N ALA A 30 20.27 -6.97 26.56
CA ALA A 30 21.05 -6.72 27.77
C ALA A 30 22.56 -6.71 27.55
N ALA A 31 23.05 -7.57 26.64
CA ALA A 31 24.48 -7.64 26.32
C ALA A 31 24.99 -6.40 25.54
N GLU A 32 24.10 -5.66 24.96
CA GLU A 32 24.40 -4.52 24.10
C GLU A 32 24.05 -3.16 24.74
N LEU A 33 23.50 -3.16 25.98
CA LEU A 33 23.15 -1.96 26.74
C LEU A 33 24.23 -1.64 27.78
N PRO A 34 25.17 -0.71 27.50
CA PRO A 34 26.27 -0.45 28.40
C PRO A 34 25.78 0.16 29.72
N GLN A 35 26.18 -0.43 30.83
CA GLN A 35 25.91 0.06 32.20
C GLN A 35 24.41 0.22 32.54
N PHE A 36 23.48 -0.43 31.81
CA PHE A 36 22.07 -0.41 32.19
C PHE A 36 21.84 -1.27 33.44
N ASP A 37 21.33 -0.65 34.49
CA ASP A 37 21.02 -1.35 35.75
C ASP A 37 19.62 -1.95 35.73
N PHE A 38 19.50 -3.25 35.42
CA PHE A 38 18.22 -3.96 35.41
C PHE A 38 17.60 -4.13 36.81
N SER A 39 18.33 -3.89 37.91
CA SER A 39 17.76 -3.92 39.24
C SER A 39 16.72 -2.84 39.49
N ILE A 40 16.72 -1.80 38.65
CA ILE A 40 15.75 -0.68 38.71
C ILE A 40 14.30 -1.15 38.59
N PHE A 41 14.04 -2.24 37.88
CA PHE A 41 12.69 -2.80 37.73
C PHE A 41 12.16 -3.47 39.02
N GLY A 42 12.97 -3.63 40.05
CA GLY A 42 12.55 -4.05 41.39
C GLY A 42 12.23 -2.89 42.34
N LYS A 43 12.41 -1.64 41.90
CA LYS A 43 12.14 -0.43 42.67
C LYS A 43 10.76 0.14 42.41
N ASP A 44 10.48 1.31 43.01
CA ASP A 44 9.26 2.04 42.75
C ASP A 44 9.11 2.44 41.27
N ASP A 45 7.89 2.36 40.75
CA ASP A 45 7.55 2.66 39.36
C ASP A 45 8.08 4.03 38.89
N ALA A 46 7.96 5.05 39.74
CA ALA A 46 8.37 6.40 39.40
C ALA A 46 9.91 6.52 39.31
N GLU A 47 10.63 5.82 40.19
CA GLU A 47 12.10 5.76 40.20
C GLU A 47 12.59 5.01 38.97
N ALA A 48 11.98 3.85 38.65
CA ALA A 48 12.31 3.07 37.47
C ALA A 48 12.14 3.86 36.19
N ARG A 49 11.00 4.53 36.01
CA ARG A 49 10.72 5.35 34.81
C ARG A 49 11.70 6.52 34.68
N LYS A 50 12.00 7.20 35.76
CA LYS A 50 12.96 8.31 35.78
C LYS A 50 14.37 7.85 35.35
N PHE A 51 14.81 6.68 35.87
CA PHE A 51 16.10 6.10 35.49
C PHE A 51 16.13 5.77 33.99
N ILE A 52 15.11 5.06 33.47
CA ILE A 52 15.02 4.66 32.06
C ILE A 52 15.01 5.89 31.16
N GLU A 53 14.20 6.91 31.49
CA GLU A 53 14.18 8.18 30.75
C GLU A 53 15.55 8.85 30.75
N GLY A 54 16.26 8.87 31.89
CA GLY A 54 17.60 9.44 32.02
C GLY A 54 18.65 8.68 31.20
N TYR A 55 18.60 7.34 31.24
CA TYR A 55 19.52 6.49 30.47
C TYR A 55 19.40 6.75 28.97
N PHE A 56 18.19 6.75 28.44
CA PHE A 56 17.95 6.95 27.02
C PHE A 56 17.94 8.43 26.59
N ALA A 57 17.96 9.38 27.50
CA ALA A 57 18.29 10.76 27.19
C ALA A 57 19.80 11.01 27.06
N GLY A 58 20.61 10.00 27.40
CA GLY A 58 22.06 10.00 27.31
C GLY A 58 22.61 9.84 25.89
N PRO A 59 23.88 9.44 25.77
CA PRO A 59 24.57 9.33 24.50
C PRO A 59 23.98 8.22 23.61
N ASP A 60 24.25 8.30 22.31
CA ASP A 60 23.70 7.36 21.31
C ASP A 60 24.18 5.93 21.50
N GLU A 61 25.32 5.72 22.18
CA GLU A 61 25.86 4.39 22.56
C GLU A 61 24.92 3.61 23.49
N ASN A 62 23.99 4.27 24.16
CA ASN A 62 22.96 3.62 24.97
C ASN A 62 21.89 2.89 24.12
N TYR A 63 21.94 3.03 22.80
CA TYR A 63 21.06 2.33 21.88
C TYR A 63 21.84 1.32 21.04
N SER A 64 21.60 0.05 21.27
CA SER A 64 22.13 -0.98 20.37
C SER A 64 21.40 -0.99 19.03
N GLU A 65 22.07 -1.45 17.98
CA GLU A 65 21.46 -1.60 16.65
C GLU A 65 20.21 -2.51 16.69
N GLY A 66 20.29 -3.59 17.47
CA GLY A 66 19.17 -4.52 17.65
C GLY A 66 17.98 -3.86 18.34
N LEU A 67 18.21 -3.08 19.41
CA LEU A 67 17.15 -2.34 20.10
C LEU A 67 16.52 -1.28 19.18
N ILE A 68 17.34 -0.55 18.41
CA ILE A 68 16.83 0.42 17.43
C ILE A 68 15.92 -0.26 16.40
N ALA A 69 16.33 -1.43 15.90
CA ALA A 69 15.54 -2.20 14.94
C ALA A 69 14.18 -2.64 15.53
N ASP A 70 14.19 -3.20 16.73
CA ASP A 70 12.96 -3.63 17.43
C ASP A 70 12.04 -2.43 17.70
N LEU A 71 12.58 -1.32 18.22
CA LEU A 71 11.84 -0.08 18.47
C LEU A 71 11.26 0.52 17.17
N HIS A 72 11.99 0.43 16.07
CA HIS A 72 11.50 0.90 14.76
C HIS A 72 10.29 0.09 14.32
N HIS A 73 10.37 -1.24 14.37
CA HIS A 73 9.25 -2.11 14.03
C HIS A 73 8.03 -1.87 14.91
N ILE A 74 8.23 -1.79 16.24
CA ILE A 74 7.16 -1.48 17.20
C ILE A 74 6.52 -0.11 16.88
N ALA A 75 7.35 0.90 16.51
CA ALA A 75 6.87 2.24 16.19
C ALA A 75 5.91 2.28 15.01
N GLU A 76 6.10 1.42 14.04
CA GLU A 76 5.25 1.36 12.85
C GLU A 76 3.81 0.97 13.20
N LEU A 77 3.65 0.02 14.14
CA LEU A 77 2.37 -0.46 14.62
C LEU A 77 1.85 0.27 15.89
N GLY A 78 2.70 1.00 16.60
CA GLY A 78 2.35 1.77 17.80
C GLY A 78 1.54 3.04 17.52
N THR A 79 0.57 2.98 16.60
CA THR A 79 -0.30 4.06 16.14
C THR A 79 -1.76 3.63 16.21
N ALA A 80 -2.71 4.59 16.15
CA ALA A 80 -4.13 4.25 16.12
C ALA A 80 -4.50 3.33 14.93
N ALA A 81 -3.91 3.57 13.76
CA ALA A 81 -4.13 2.70 12.61
C ALA A 81 -3.48 1.32 12.78
N GLY A 82 -2.28 1.27 13.37
CA GLY A 82 -1.60 0.01 13.68
C GLY A 82 -2.35 -0.81 14.73
N LEU A 83 -2.96 -0.16 15.72
CA LEU A 83 -3.80 -0.82 16.71
C LEU A 83 -5.00 -1.53 16.06
N GLU A 84 -5.72 -0.85 15.15
CA GLU A 84 -6.85 -1.46 14.44
C GLU A 84 -6.42 -2.74 13.69
N ILE A 85 -5.27 -2.68 13.02
CA ILE A 85 -4.72 -3.83 12.29
C ILE A 85 -4.27 -4.94 13.25
N LEU A 86 -3.57 -4.60 14.32
CA LEU A 86 -3.14 -5.57 15.34
C LEU A 86 -4.33 -6.32 15.94
N LEU A 87 -5.40 -5.63 16.27
CA LEU A 87 -6.61 -6.26 16.82
C LEU A 87 -7.31 -7.15 15.78
N GLN A 88 -7.35 -6.73 14.52
CA GLN A 88 -7.90 -7.54 13.44
C GLN A 88 -7.09 -8.83 13.25
N GLN A 89 -5.76 -8.74 13.20
CA GLN A 89 -4.92 -9.92 13.06
C GLN A 89 -4.95 -10.80 14.33
N ALA A 90 -5.05 -10.21 15.52
CA ALA A 90 -5.20 -10.97 16.75
C ALA A 90 -6.45 -11.86 16.74
N LEU A 91 -7.59 -11.33 16.27
CA LEU A 91 -8.81 -12.13 16.09
C LEU A 91 -8.59 -13.30 15.14
N ARG A 92 -7.88 -13.09 14.04
CA ARG A 92 -7.58 -14.13 13.05
C ARG A 92 -6.73 -15.26 13.63
N PHE A 93 -5.73 -14.93 14.44
CA PHE A 93 -4.84 -15.90 15.08
C PHE A 93 -5.39 -16.43 16.41
N GLY A 94 -6.59 -16.02 16.84
CA GLY A 94 -7.17 -16.41 18.13
C GLY A 94 -6.39 -15.87 19.34
N ALA A 95 -5.61 -14.78 19.15
CA ALA A 95 -4.84 -14.14 20.20
C ALA A 95 -5.64 -13.02 20.89
N ASN A 96 -5.42 -12.84 22.19
CA ASN A 96 -6.02 -11.73 22.94
C ASN A 96 -4.97 -10.68 23.27
N LEU A 97 -5.03 -9.56 22.57
CA LEU A 97 -4.17 -8.40 22.81
C LEU A 97 -4.83 -7.36 23.74
N LEU A 98 -6.15 -7.44 23.93
CA LEU A 98 -6.86 -6.49 24.78
C LEU A 98 -6.48 -6.68 26.25
N PRO A 99 -6.50 -5.57 27.03
CA PRO A 99 -6.26 -5.65 28.47
C PRO A 99 -7.29 -6.54 29.17
N THR A 100 -6.83 -7.30 30.16
CA THR A 100 -7.71 -8.02 31.08
C THR A 100 -8.31 -7.06 32.13
N GLU A 101 -9.45 -7.43 32.74
CA GLU A 101 -10.04 -6.64 33.84
C GLU A 101 -9.00 -6.43 34.94
N GLY A 102 -8.69 -5.14 35.23
CA GLY A 102 -7.68 -4.74 36.23
C GLY A 102 -6.41 -4.13 35.67
N GLU A 103 -6.12 -4.28 34.38
CA GLU A 103 -5.06 -3.54 33.69
C GLU A 103 -5.60 -2.14 33.33
N GLY A 104 -5.20 -1.10 34.06
CA GLY A 104 -5.75 0.25 33.93
C GLY A 104 -5.64 0.86 32.51
N ASP A 105 -6.08 2.11 32.31
CA ASP A 105 -6.13 2.84 31.02
C ASP A 105 -4.82 2.81 30.20
N ARG A 106 -3.68 2.54 30.83
CA ARG A 106 -2.37 2.44 30.17
C ARG A 106 -2.29 1.28 29.19
N ALA A 107 -2.96 0.17 29.48
CA ALA A 107 -2.95 -1.03 28.66
C ALA A 107 -3.65 -0.85 27.32
N GLN A 108 -4.40 0.23 27.11
CA GLN A 108 -5.09 0.57 25.86
C GLN A 108 -4.23 1.45 24.92
N ASP A 109 -3.07 1.92 25.35
CA ASP A 109 -2.19 2.71 24.48
C ASP A 109 -1.71 1.85 23.30
N PRO A 110 -1.80 2.33 22.03
CA PRO A 110 -1.37 1.58 20.86
C PRO A 110 0.07 1.06 20.94
N LYS A 111 0.97 1.79 21.59
CA LYS A 111 2.38 1.37 21.75
C LYS A 111 2.52 0.22 22.73
N HIS A 112 1.75 0.25 23.82
CA HIS A 112 1.72 -0.85 24.78
C HIS A 112 1.27 -2.14 24.09
N ILE A 113 0.18 -2.09 23.34
CA ILE A 113 -0.36 -3.23 22.60
C ILE A 113 0.63 -3.70 21.52
N ALA A 114 1.31 -2.79 20.83
CA ALA A 114 2.33 -3.14 19.84
C ALA A 114 3.53 -3.87 20.50
N VAL A 115 4.00 -3.43 21.67
CA VAL A 115 5.06 -4.13 22.40
C VAL A 115 4.59 -5.51 22.89
N LYS A 116 3.37 -5.61 23.42
CA LYS A 116 2.79 -6.89 23.83
C LYS A 116 2.70 -7.86 22.65
N ALA A 117 2.18 -7.42 21.51
CA ALA A 117 2.13 -8.24 20.30
C ALA A 117 3.52 -8.66 19.81
N PHE A 118 4.48 -7.74 19.82
CA PHE A 118 5.87 -8.00 19.43
C PHE A 118 6.55 -9.08 20.30
N LEU A 119 6.30 -9.05 21.61
CA LEU A 119 6.92 -9.97 22.56
C LEU A 119 6.22 -11.32 22.68
N ASP A 120 4.87 -11.31 22.67
CA ASP A 120 4.06 -12.47 23.04
C ASP A 120 3.32 -13.12 21.85
N HIS A 121 3.11 -12.38 20.77
CA HIS A 121 2.33 -12.82 19.63
C HIS A 121 3.01 -12.41 18.31
N ARG A 122 4.21 -12.94 18.10
CA ARG A 122 5.08 -12.54 17.00
C ARG A 122 4.42 -12.72 15.63
N GLU A 123 3.66 -13.79 15.43
CA GLU A 123 2.93 -14.05 14.18
C GLU A 123 1.87 -12.98 13.91
N VAL A 124 1.15 -12.54 14.94
CA VAL A 124 0.18 -11.44 14.86
C VAL A 124 0.88 -10.14 14.49
N PHE A 125 2.02 -9.87 15.12
CA PHE A 125 2.80 -8.65 14.87
C PHE A 125 3.32 -8.61 13.43
N ASP A 126 3.90 -9.70 12.94
CA ASP A 126 4.45 -9.79 11.59
C ASP A 126 3.34 -9.68 10.53
N ALA A 127 2.19 -10.35 10.74
CA ALA A 127 1.03 -10.21 9.88
C ALA A 127 0.47 -8.78 9.86
N ALA A 128 0.43 -8.10 11.01
CA ALA A 128 0.01 -6.71 11.09
C ALA A 128 0.98 -5.77 10.36
N SER A 129 2.29 -6.04 10.44
CA SER A 129 3.32 -5.28 9.71
C SER A 129 3.15 -5.43 8.19
N ASP A 130 2.92 -6.63 7.70
CA ASP A 130 2.68 -6.88 6.28
C ASP A 130 1.36 -6.21 5.83
N MET A 131 0.30 -6.23 6.64
CA MET A 131 -0.94 -5.51 6.35
C MET A 131 -0.73 -3.99 6.27
N MET A 132 0.12 -3.40 7.11
CA MET A 132 0.50 -1.98 6.98
C MET A 132 1.15 -1.69 5.63
N VAL A 133 2.00 -2.60 5.13
CA VAL A 133 2.64 -2.46 3.81
C VAL A 133 1.59 -2.51 2.70
N ILE A 134 0.65 -3.46 2.75
CA ILE A 134 -0.45 -3.57 1.78
C ILE A 134 -1.28 -2.29 1.74
N MET A 135 -1.66 -1.78 2.93
CA MET A 135 -2.50 -0.60 3.07
C MET A 135 -1.79 0.70 2.68
N ALA A 136 -0.47 0.76 2.80
CA ALA A 136 0.33 1.92 2.42
C ALA A 136 0.46 2.09 0.89
N ARG A 137 0.04 1.11 0.08
CA ARG A 137 0.16 1.13 -1.38
C ARG A 137 -1.14 1.57 -2.06
N PRO A 138 -1.33 2.86 -2.35
CA PRO A 138 -2.56 3.37 -2.96
C PRO A 138 -2.63 3.08 -4.47
N SER A 139 -1.51 2.70 -5.10
CA SER A 139 -1.40 2.49 -6.55
C SER A 139 -0.80 1.12 -6.84
N LEU A 140 -1.57 0.30 -7.54
CA LEU A 140 -1.16 -0.99 -8.10
C LEU A 140 -1.29 -0.92 -9.62
N ASP A 141 -0.37 -1.55 -10.34
CA ASP A 141 -0.56 -1.84 -11.76
C ASP A 141 -1.44 -3.08 -11.85
N GLU A 142 -2.55 -2.96 -12.54
CA GLU A 142 -3.54 -4.02 -12.60
C GLU A 142 -3.44 -4.77 -13.94
N PHE A 143 -3.58 -6.10 -13.85
CA PHE A 143 -3.57 -7.01 -14.98
C PHE A 143 -4.84 -7.85 -14.94
N VAL A 144 -5.55 -7.92 -16.04
CA VAL A 144 -6.75 -8.74 -16.21
C VAL A 144 -6.35 -10.12 -16.72
N GLY A 145 -6.81 -11.15 -16.06
CA GLY A 145 -6.65 -12.52 -16.52
C GLY A 145 -7.65 -12.89 -17.63
N LEU A 146 -7.43 -14.05 -18.22
CA LEU A 146 -8.28 -14.57 -19.30
C LEU A 146 -9.69 -14.93 -18.81
N ASP A 147 -9.81 -15.42 -17.57
CA ASP A 147 -11.06 -15.92 -17.00
C ASP A 147 -11.35 -15.25 -15.64
N GLU A 148 -12.63 -15.29 -15.23
CA GLU A 148 -13.09 -15.00 -13.86
C GLU A 148 -13.25 -16.30 -13.07
N GLY A 149 -13.26 -16.20 -11.73
CA GLY A 149 -13.51 -17.35 -10.86
C GLY A 149 -12.35 -18.34 -10.74
N VAL A 150 -11.14 -17.95 -11.10
CA VAL A 150 -9.94 -18.79 -10.93
C VAL A 150 -9.40 -18.61 -9.52
N GLU A 151 -9.43 -19.67 -8.73
CA GLU A 151 -8.98 -19.63 -7.34
C GLU A 151 -7.47 -19.77 -7.21
N ALA A 152 -6.89 -19.04 -6.24
CA ALA A 152 -5.49 -19.15 -5.88
C ALA A 152 -5.24 -20.40 -5.02
N ARG A 153 -4.16 -21.12 -5.30
CA ARG A 153 -3.74 -22.28 -4.51
C ARG A 153 -2.73 -21.85 -3.45
N MET A 154 -2.84 -22.46 -2.27
CA MET A 154 -2.01 -22.06 -1.11
C MET A 154 -1.29 -23.21 -0.42
N ASP A 155 -1.23 -24.37 -1.06
CA ASP A 155 -0.48 -25.50 -0.49
C ASP A 155 1.04 -25.20 -0.41
N ASP A 156 1.75 -25.92 0.43
CA ASP A 156 3.17 -25.66 0.70
C ASP A 156 4.06 -25.82 -0.54
N ILE A 157 3.67 -26.72 -1.48
CA ILE A 157 4.41 -26.92 -2.73
C ILE A 157 4.28 -25.66 -3.61
N VAL A 158 3.07 -25.11 -3.72
CA VAL A 158 2.78 -23.88 -4.46
C VAL A 158 3.53 -22.71 -3.85
N ARG A 159 3.50 -22.57 -2.52
CA ARG A 159 4.21 -21.49 -1.80
C ARG A 159 5.70 -21.54 -2.10
N GLN A 160 6.34 -22.68 -1.91
CA GLN A 160 7.77 -22.87 -2.18
C GLN A 160 8.12 -22.59 -3.65
N ALA A 161 7.31 -23.07 -4.58
CA ALA A 161 7.54 -22.85 -6.01
C ALA A 161 7.43 -21.37 -6.40
N PHE A 162 6.44 -20.64 -5.83
CA PHE A 162 6.30 -19.21 -6.04
C PHE A 162 7.45 -18.43 -5.43
N GLU A 163 7.81 -18.70 -4.19
CA GLU A 163 8.91 -18.03 -3.47
C GLU A 163 10.24 -18.19 -4.19
N ALA A 164 10.54 -19.40 -4.66
CA ALA A 164 11.75 -19.66 -5.44
C ALA A 164 11.77 -18.88 -6.77
N ALA A 165 10.64 -18.85 -7.49
CA ALA A 165 10.54 -18.11 -8.74
C ALA A 165 10.63 -16.59 -8.54
N ALA A 166 9.99 -16.05 -7.49
CA ALA A 166 10.08 -14.65 -7.12
C ALA A 166 11.51 -14.26 -6.71
N ALA A 167 12.20 -15.09 -5.93
CA ALA A 167 13.60 -14.86 -5.56
C ALA A 167 14.52 -14.78 -6.79
N GLU A 168 14.35 -15.67 -7.76
CA GLU A 168 15.13 -15.64 -9.01
C GLU A 168 14.80 -14.39 -9.85
N LEU A 169 13.55 -13.93 -9.86
CA LEU A 169 13.17 -12.69 -10.54
C LEU A 169 13.91 -11.48 -9.95
N PHE A 170 13.89 -11.33 -8.62
CA PHE A 170 14.55 -10.21 -7.96
C PHE A 170 16.08 -10.28 -8.07
N LYS A 171 16.67 -11.48 -8.05
CA LYS A 171 18.10 -11.68 -8.23
C LYS A 171 18.59 -11.17 -9.61
N LYS A 172 17.86 -11.43 -10.70
CA LYS A 172 18.16 -10.90 -12.04
C LYS A 172 18.22 -9.36 -12.06
N GLY A 173 17.45 -8.68 -11.23
CA GLY A 173 17.46 -7.22 -11.10
C GLY A 173 18.62 -6.66 -10.25
N LEU A 174 19.69 -7.41 -9.98
CA LEU A 174 20.81 -7.04 -9.11
C LEU A 174 20.39 -6.76 -7.67
N ARG A 175 19.28 -7.35 -7.24
CA ARG A 175 18.74 -7.28 -5.88
C ARG A 175 19.29 -8.42 -5.03
N SER A 176 18.92 -8.47 -3.76
CA SER A 176 19.37 -9.52 -2.84
C SER A 176 18.79 -10.89 -3.18
N ASN A 177 19.47 -11.97 -2.77
CA ASN A 177 18.89 -13.32 -2.77
C ASN A 177 17.84 -13.50 -1.66
N HIS A 178 17.69 -12.53 -0.75
CA HIS A 178 16.66 -12.57 0.27
C HIS A 178 15.30 -12.32 -0.38
N CYS A 179 14.40 -13.27 -0.17
CA CYS A 179 13.00 -13.16 -0.58
C CYS A 179 12.15 -13.85 0.50
N ARG A 180 11.29 -13.11 1.16
CA ARG A 180 10.29 -13.61 2.10
C ARG A 180 8.91 -13.26 1.57
N VAL A 181 7.99 -14.20 1.58
CA VAL A 181 6.62 -13.97 1.14
C VAL A 181 5.66 -14.17 2.31
N GLY A 182 4.89 -13.12 2.64
CA GLY A 182 3.71 -13.19 3.50
C GLY A 182 2.48 -13.53 2.65
N TRP A 183 1.67 -14.50 3.10
CA TRP A 183 0.50 -15.03 2.42
C TRP A 183 -0.75 -14.71 3.21
N TYR A 184 -1.71 -14.03 2.60
CA TYR A 184 -2.94 -13.59 3.23
C TYR A 184 -4.13 -13.90 2.33
N ASP A 185 -5.07 -14.68 2.87
CA ASP A 185 -6.32 -15.07 2.20
C ASP A 185 -7.48 -14.65 3.09
N ASP A 186 -7.79 -13.35 3.02
CA ASP A 186 -8.90 -12.74 3.73
C ASP A 186 -10.06 -12.50 2.73
N ASP A 187 -10.60 -11.27 2.69
CA ASP A 187 -11.60 -10.87 1.68
C ASP A 187 -11.00 -10.84 0.26
N GLU A 188 -9.67 -10.65 0.16
CA GLU A 188 -8.88 -10.68 -1.07
C GLU A 188 -7.59 -11.43 -0.82
N PHE A 189 -7.18 -12.25 -1.79
CA PHE A 189 -5.88 -12.91 -1.76
C PHE A 189 -4.76 -11.89 -1.91
N SER A 190 -3.85 -11.83 -0.95
CA SER A 190 -2.78 -10.84 -0.93
C SER A 190 -1.43 -11.46 -0.59
N LEU A 191 -0.37 -11.00 -1.26
CA LEU A 191 1.01 -11.37 -0.98
C LEU A 191 1.83 -10.12 -0.67
N VAL A 192 2.71 -10.22 0.32
CA VAL A 192 3.76 -9.24 0.58
C VAL A 192 5.12 -9.90 0.36
N ILE A 193 5.83 -9.45 -0.66
CA ILE A 193 7.13 -10.01 -1.03
C ILE A 193 8.21 -9.04 -0.57
N THR A 194 8.93 -9.40 0.49
CA THR A 194 10.05 -8.62 1.01
C THR A 194 11.34 -9.06 0.34
N HIS A 195 12.02 -8.13 -0.31
CA HIS A 195 13.28 -8.38 -1.01
C HIS A 195 14.26 -7.22 -0.81
N GLY A 196 15.55 -7.44 -1.11
CA GLY A 196 16.53 -6.36 -1.02
C GLY A 196 16.48 -5.42 -2.23
N SER A 197 16.80 -4.14 -2.01
CA SER A 197 17.06 -3.18 -3.08
C SER A 197 18.36 -3.53 -3.85
N PRO A 198 18.67 -2.89 -4.98
CA PRO A 198 20.03 -2.79 -5.47
C PRO A 198 20.96 -2.22 -4.40
N VAL A 199 22.25 -2.51 -4.49
CA VAL A 199 23.23 -1.95 -3.54
C VAL A 199 23.24 -0.44 -3.62
N THR A 200 23.15 0.19 -2.47
CA THR A 200 23.25 1.64 -2.29
C THR A 200 24.46 1.93 -1.41
N THR A 201 25.14 3.05 -1.66
CA THR A 201 26.23 3.53 -0.82
C THR A 201 25.83 4.83 -0.14
N ALA A 202 26.26 5.00 1.09
CA ALA A 202 26.07 6.24 1.84
C ALA A 202 27.33 6.57 2.65
N SER A 203 27.68 7.85 2.72
CA SER A 203 28.65 8.32 3.70
C SER A 203 27.95 8.45 5.04
N ILE A 204 28.52 7.88 6.05
CA ILE A 204 28.05 7.95 7.43
C ILE A 204 29.14 8.49 8.36
N VAL A 205 28.73 9.05 9.47
CA VAL A 205 29.64 9.41 10.57
C VAL A 205 29.58 8.28 11.60
N ASP A 206 30.73 7.69 11.90
CA ASP A 206 30.90 6.65 12.88
C ASP A 206 31.90 7.14 13.95
N GLY A 207 31.38 7.53 15.10
CA GLY A 207 32.15 8.25 16.10
C GLY A 207 32.66 9.60 15.56
N GLN A 208 33.97 9.73 15.42
CA GLN A 208 34.65 10.95 14.91
C GLN A 208 35.14 10.81 13.46
N GLN A 209 34.78 9.72 12.77
CA GLN A 209 35.27 9.43 11.43
C GLN A 209 34.13 9.35 10.42
N GLU A 210 34.37 9.83 9.22
CA GLU A 210 33.50 9.61 8.07
C GLU A 210 33.90 8.29 7.39
N LYS A 211 32.92 7.44 7.12
CA LYS A 211 33.13 6.21 6.34
C LYS A 211 32.02 6.04 5.31
N VAL A 212 32.34 5.33 4.23
CA VAL A 212 31.35 4.93 3.24
C VAL A 212 30.92 3.49 3.52
N ILE A 213 29.61 3.30 3.66
CA ILE A 213 29.03 1.97 3.78
C ILE A 213 28.24 1.60 2.54
N SER A 214 28.18 0.32 2.23
CA SER A 214 27.34 -0.26 1.20
C SER A 214 26.26 -1.12 1.86
N PHE A 215 25.02 -0.89 1.52
CA PHE A 215 23.89 -1.62 2.10
C PHE A 215 22.78 -1.84 1.09
N ARG A 216 21.82 -2.69 1.44
CA ARG A 216 20.58 -2.88 0.72
C ARG A 216 19.41 -2.59 1.64
N THR A 217 18.50 -1.76 1.19
CA THR A 217 17.24 -1.53 1.92
C THR A 217 16.29 -2.69 1.65
N ALA A 218 15.47 -3.04 2.65
CA ALA A 218 14.34 -3.91 2.43
C ALA A 218 13.26 -3.15 1.63
N GLU A 219 12.84 -3.74 0.52
CA GLU A 219 11.73 -3.25 -0.30
C GLU A 219 10.61 -4.28 -0.28
N HIS A 220 9.37 -3.82 -0.45
CA HIS A 220 8.20 -4.67 -0.42
C HIS A 220 7.42 -4.54 -1.71
N ALA A 221 7.30 -5.63 -2.46
CA ALA A 221 6.32 -5.77 -3.52
C ALA A 221 5.01 -6.30 -2.91
N VAL A 222 3.90 -5.74 -3.36
CA VAL A 222 2.54 -6.15 -2.95
C VAL A 222 1.83 -6.69 -4.18
N LEU A 223 1.19 -7.85 -4.03
CA LEU A 223 0.32 -8.44 -5.01
C LEU A 223 -1.06 -8.66 -4.35
N LYS A 224 -2.12 -8.24 -5.03
CA LYS A 224 -3.51 -8.47 -4.64
C LYS A 224 -4.25 -9.14 -5.78
N TYR A 225 -4.96 -10.20 -5.51
CA TYR A 225 -5.70 -10.93 -6.51
C TYR A 225 -7.15 -11.11 -6.10
N GLN A 226 -8.05 -10.81 -7.02
CA GLN A 226 -9.48 -10.99 -6.86
C GLN A 226 -9.94 -12.14 -7.79
N SER A 227 -10.22 -13.31 -7.24
CA SER A 227 -10.64 -14.48 -8.02
C SER A 227 -11.95 -14.22 -8.77
N GLY A 228 -12.91 -13.58 -8.12
CA GLY A 228 -14.21 -13.23 -8.72
C GLY A 228 -14.14 -12.32 -9.95
N THR A 229 -13.06 -11.56 -10.10
CA THR A 229 -12.82 -10.69 -11.26
C THR A 229 -11.61 -11.12 -12.09
N GLY A 230 -10.79 -12.07 -11.61
CA GLY A 230 -9.56 -12.52 -12.24
C GLY A 230 -8.55 -11.37 -12.45
N ILE A 231 -8.57 -10.34 -11.61
CA ILE A 231 -7.68 -9.18 -11.68
C ILE A 231 -6.57 -9.35 -10.64
N VAL A 232 -5.32 -9.13 -11.07
CA VAL A 232 -4.19 -9.01 -10.16
C VAL A 232 -3.64 -7.59 -10.18
N GLY A 233 -3.49 -6.98 -9.01
CA GLY A 233 -2.85 -5.69 -8.82
C GLY A 233 -1.45 -5.85 -8.21
N ILE A 234 -0.42 -5.26 -8.80
CA ILE A 234 0.97 -5.36 -8.36
C ILE A 234 1.58 -3.98 -8.15
N GLY A 235 2.20 -3.78 -7.00
CA GLY A 235 2.87 -2.53 -6.65
C GLY A 235 4.15 -2.74 -5.85
N GLY A 236 4.85 -1.64 -5.57
CA GLY A 236 6.03 -1.66 -4.69
C GLY A 236 7.31 -2.16 -5.34
N THR A 237 7.31 -2.50 -6.63
CA THR A 237 8.51 -2.88 -7.38
C THR A 237 8.59 -2.12 -8.72
N ALA A 238 9.73 -2.23 -9.40
CA ALA A 238 9.94 -1.60 -10.71
C ALA A 238 8.89 -2.08 -11.72
N LYS A 239 8.40 -1.16 -12.57
CA LYS A 239 7.33 -1.44 -13.53
C LYS A 239 7.63 -2.64 -14.44
N ALA A 240 8.89 -2.78 -14.89
CA ALA A 240 9.32 -3.90 -15.74
C ALA A 240 9.14 -5.26 -15.04
N LEU A 241 9.34 -5.34 -13.72
CA LEU A 241 9.22 -6.58 -12.96
C LEU A 241 7.76 -6.96 -12.63
N ARG A 242 6.82 -6.01 -12.71
CA ARG A 242 5.42 -6.26 -12.32
C ARG A 242 4.75 -7.27 -13.26
N ARG A 243 4.99 -7.16 -14.57
CA ARG A 243 4.43 -8.10 -15.56
C ARG A 243 5.00 -9.51 -15.34
N GLU A 244 6.32 -9.62 -15.15
CA GLU A 244 6.95 -10.91 -14.89
C GLU A 244 6.45 -11.54 -13.59
N LEU A 245 6.24 -10.72 -12.55
CA LEU A 245 5.69 -11.19 -11.27
C LEU A 245 4.23 -11.65 -11.43
N ALA A 246 3.41 -10.97 -12.25
CA ALA A 246 2.06 -11.41 -12.59
C ALA A 246 2.06 -12.78 -13.25
N GLU A 247 2.97 -13.02 -14.20
CA GLU A 247 3.08 -14.31 -14.89
C GLU A 247 3.61 -15.42 -13.98
N ILE A 248 4.55 -15.12 -13.07
CA ILE A 248 4.98 -16.08 -12.04
C ILE A 248 3.82 -16.46 -11.14
N PHE A 249 2.99 -15.50 -10.74
CA PHE A 249 1.79 -15.75 -9.95
C PHE A 249 0.79 -16.62 -10.74
N ALA A 250 0.54 -16.30 -12.00
CA ALA A 250 -0.32 -17.07 -12.87
C ALA A 250 0.14 -18.53 -13.02
N ASP A 251 1.41 -18.75 -13.28
CA ASP A 251 1.99 -20.08 -13.46
C ASP A 251 1.99 -20.88 -12.16
N LYS A 252 2.53 -20.32 -11.07
CA LYS A 252 2.76 -21.07 -9.84
C LYS A 252 1.51 -21.15 -8.95
N VAL A 253 0.79 -20.05 -8.78
CA VAL A 253 -0.30 -19.95 -7.82
C VAL A 253 -1.65 -20.30 -8.47
N LEU A 254 -1.94 -19.77 -9.67
CA LEU A 254 -3.17 -20.10 -10.37
C LEU A 254 -3.07 -21.41 -11.18
N GLY A 255 -1.85 -21.86 -11.51
CA GLY A 255 -1.64 -23.01 -12.39
C GLY A 255 -2.10 -22.75 -13.84
N ARG A 256 -2.04 -21.49 -14.26
CA ARG A 256 -2.49 -21.00 -15.57
C ARG A 256 -1.41 -20.16 -16.24
N PRO A 257 -0.33 -20.77 -16.80
CA PRO A 257 0.71 -20.04 -17.51
C PRO A 257 0.10 -19.18 -18.63
N GLY A 258 0.56 -17.92 -18.76
CA GLY A 258 0.04 -16.98 -19.74
C GLY A 258 -1.29 -16.33 -19.39
N PHE A 259 -1.79 -16.48 -18.17
CA PHE A 259 -3.10 -15.97 -17.77
C PHE A 259 -3.20 -14.43 -17.87
N PHE A 260 -2.09 -13.71 -17.67
CA PHE A 260 -2.00 -12.25 -17.80
C PHE A 260 -1.15 -11.81 -19.00
N ALA A 261 -0.78 -12.72 -19.91
CA ALA A 261 0.12 -12.42 -21.01
C ALA A 261 -0.53 -11.64 -22.18
N SER A 262 -1.86 -11.56 -22.21
CA SER A 262 -2.61 -10.86 -23.25
C SER A 262 -2.15 -9.41 -23.39
N ASP A 263 -2.10 -8.88 -24.62
CA ASP A 263 -1.83 -7.46 -24.88
C ASP A 263 -2.88 -6.53 -24.27
N HIS A 264 -4.09 -7.06 -24.02
CA HIS A 264 -5.18 -6.36 -23.36
C HIS A 264 -5.16 -6.48 -21.84
N ALA A 265 -4.29 -7.29 -21.26
CA ALA A 265 -4.23 -7.52 -19.82
C ALA A 265 -4.07 -6.22 -18.99
N GLN A 266 -3.44 -5.19 -19.54
CA GLN A 266 -3.29 -3.88 -18.92
C GLN A 266 -4.31 -2.83 -19.42
N ASN A 267 -5.31 -3.22 -20.17
CA ASN A 267 -6.30 -2.29 -20.75
C ASN A 267 -7.61 -2.32 -19.95
N LEU A 268 -7.52 -2.00 -18.65
CA LEU A 268 -8.67 -2.05 -17.74
C LEU A 268 -9.56 -0.82 -17.80
N TYR A 269 -8.94 0.35 -17.91
CA TYR A 269 -9.63 1.62 -17.72
C TYR A 269 -9.68 2.42 -19.01
N THR A 270 -10.82 3.09 -19.21
CA THR A 270 -11.00 4.00 -20.34
C THR A 270 -11.63 5.32 -19.90
N LEU A 271 -11.41 6.37 -20.68
CA LEU A 271 -12.11 7.66 -20.60
C LEU A 271 -12.94 7.94 -21.85
N ASP A 272 -13.16 6.93 -22.69
CA ASP A 272 -13.87 7.10 -23.98
C ASP A 272 -15.28 7.62 -23.78
N ARG A 273 -16.00 7.14 -22.76
CA ARG A 273 -17.33 7.65 -22.42
C ARG A 273 -17.31 9.13 -22.07
N VAL A 274 -16.31 9.57 -21.30
CA VAL A 274 -16.15 10.98 -20.95
C VAL A 274 -15.78 11.79 -22.17
N GLN A 275 -14.93 11.26 -23.04
CA GLN A 275 -14.52 11.91 -24.27
C GLN A 275 -15.66 12.06 -25.27
N GLN A 276 -16.52 11.05 -25.40
CA GLN A 276 -17.69 11.06 -26.25
C GLN A 276 -18.75 12.08 -25.79
N VAL A 277 -19.04 12.11 -24.49
CA VAL A 277 -20.02 13.07 -23.91
C VAL A 277 -19.43 14.49 -23.88
N GLY A 278 -18.10 14.60 -23.81
CA GLY A 278 -17.39 15.86 -23.76
C GLY A 278 -17.49 16.59 -22.42
N PHE A 279 -17.38 17.92 -22.47
CA PHE A 279 -17.36 18.76 -21.26
C PHE A 279 -18.65 18.71 -20.42
N GLY A 280 -19.75 18.20 -21.01
CA GLY A 280 -21.02 17.99 -20.31
C GLY A 280 -21.09 16.75 -19.44
N PHE A 281 -20.09 15.89 -19.45
CA PHE A 281 -20.11 14.64 -18.69
C PHE A 281 -20.34 14.85 -17.19
N ARG A 282 -21.21 14.01 -16.63
CA ARG A 282 -21.50 13.90 -15.20
C ARG A 282 -21.55 12.43 -14.82
N PHE A 283 -21.07 12.11 -13.63
CA PHE A 283 -21.21 10.76 -13.08
C PHE A 283 -22.65 10.44 -12.72
N THR A 284 -23.12 9.27 -13.11
CA THR A 284 -24.34 8.65 -12.61
C THR A 284 -23.96 7.86 -11.35
N HIS A 285 -24.62 8.13 -10.22
CA HIS A 285 -24.30 7.48 -8.94
C HIS A 285 -25.54 7.12 -8.10
N GLU A 286 -26.75 7.39 -8.58
CA GLU A 286 -28.03 7.17 -7.91
C GLU A 286 -28.32 5.69 -7.62
N PHE A 287 -27.58 4.78 -8.20
CA PHE A 287 -27.65 3.33 -7.95
C PHE A 287 -27.05 2.92 -6.61
N ASP A 288 -26.36 3.80 -5.89
CA ASP A 288 -25.76 3.56 -4.57
C ASP A 288 -26.06 4.73 -3.64
N ASP A 289 -27.06 4.56 -2.76
CA ASP A 289 -27.52 5.58 -1.80
C ASP A 289 -26.43 6.06 -0.83
N PHE A 290 -25.33 5.32 -0.72
CA PHE A 290 -24.20 5.70 0.10
C PHE A 290 -23.25 6.67 -0.59
N ILE A 291 -23.38 6.85 -1.91
CA ILE A 291 -22.65 7.86 -2.70
C ILE A 291 -23.51 9.12 -2.77
N GLN A 292 -23.14 10.13 -1.99
CA GLN A 292 -23.89 11.39 -1.93
C GLN A 292 -23.58 12.35 -3.09
N ARG A 293 -22.35 12.30 -3.59
CA ARG A 293 -21.87 13.19 -4.65
C ARG A 293 -20.60 12.63 -5.26
N VAL A 294 -20.46 12.81 -6.59
CA VAL A 294 -19.21 12.62 -7.32
C VAL A 294 -18.84 13.94 -7.99
N GLN A 295 -17.62 14.43 -7.72
CA GLN A 295 -17.14 15.71 -8.20
C GLN A 295 -15.82 15.54 -8.95
N ILE A 296 -15.76 15.97 -10.21
CA ILE A 296 -14.51 16.02 -10.97
C ILE A 296 -13.71 17.22 -10.49
N THR A 297 -12.53 16.97 -9.93
CA THR A 297 -11.68 18.00 -9.31
C THR A 297 -10.46 18.37 -10.13
N GLU A 298 -10.00 17.47 -11.02
CA GLU A 298 -8.91 17.73 -11.95
C GLU A 298 -9.14 16.96 -13.24
N VAL A 299 -8.80 17.55 -14.35
CA VAL A 299 -8.78 16.91 -15.67
C VAL A 299 -7.54 17.37 -16.43
N GLN A 300 -6.86 16.43 -17.06
CA GLN A 300 -5.81 16.73 -18.04
C GLN A 300 -6.28 16.31 -19.42
N ILE A 301 -6.15 17.24 -20.36
CA ILE A 301 -6.31 16.99 -21.79
C ILE A 301 -5.00 17.26 -22.50
N ASP A 302 -4.70 16.44 -23.50
CA ASP A 302 -3.51 16.55 -24.33
C ASP A 302 -3.91 16.85 -25.75
N ARG A 303 -3.32 17.87 -26.37
CA ARG A 303 -3.43 18.09 -27.79
C ARG A 303 -2.48 17.15 -28.50
N VAL A 304 -3.05 16.24 -29.27
CA VAL A 304 -2.29 15.21 -30.00
C VAL A 304 -2.33 15.49 -31.51
N GLY A 305 -1.31 15.04 -32.22
CA GLY A 305 -1.25 15.12 -33.66
C GLY A 305 -0.09 14.26 -34.18
N ALA A 306 -0.04 14.03 -35.47
CA ALA A 306 1.03 13.26 -36.09
C ALA A 306 2.35 14.06 -36.14
N ASP A 307 3.45 13.44 -35.77
CA ASP A 307 4.79 13.98 -35.99
C ASP A 307 5.03 14.04 -37.50
N PRO A 308 5.38 15.23 -38.04
CA PRO A 308 5.57 15.36 -39.49
C PRO A 308 6.70 14.50 -40.09
N LYS A 309 7.64 14.04 -39.24
CA LYS A 309 8.79 13.26 -39.66
C LYS A 309 8.58 11.75 -39.54
N THR A 310 7.90 11.31 -38.49
CA THR A 310 7.74 9.89 -38.19
C THR A 310 6.33 9.37 -38.44
N GLY A 311 5.34 10.24 -38.57
CA GLY A 311 3.92 9.87 -38.66
C GLY A 311 3.34 9.40 -37.31
N GLU A 312 4.14 9.28 -36.26
CA GLU A 312 3.68 8.84 -34.95
C GLU A 312 2.85 9.91 -34.23
N THR A 313 1.85 9.48 -33.49
CA THR A 313 1.04 10.39 -32.68
C THR A 313 1.87 10.94 -31.52
N ARG A 314 1.98 12.27 -31.42
CA ARG A 314 2.67 12.98 -30.35
C ARG A 314 1.75 13.96 -29.63
N THR A 315 2.05 14.14 -28.35
CA THR A 315 1.44 15.21 -27.56
C THR A 315 2.22 16.51 -27.77
N PHE A 316 1.54 17.55 -28.24
CA PHE A 316 2.12 18.89 -28.44
C PHE A 316 1.93 19.78 -27.21
N PHE A 317 0.76 19.71 -26.60
CA PHE A 317 0.39 20.52 -25.44
C PHE A 317 -0.41 19.68 -24.45
N SER A 318 -0.26 20.00 -23.16
CA SER A 318 -1.10 19.46 -22.10
C SER A 318 -1.74 20.60 -21.32
N TYR A 319 -3.05 20.52 -21.11
CA TYR A 319 -3.78 21.42 -20.24
C TYR A 319 -4.30 20.66 -19.03
N VAL A 320 -4.09 21.24 -17.85
CA VAL A 320 -4.63 20.70 -16.58
C VAL A 320 -5.57 21.74 -16.01
N ALA A 321 -6.85 21.39 -15.91
CA ALA A 321 -7.83 22.20 -15.20
C ALA A 321 -8.10 21.60 -13.82
N ARG A 322 -8.16 22.46 -12.80
CA ARG A 322 -8.48 22.10 -11.41
C ARG A 322 -9.61 22.96 -10.90
N ASP A 323 -10.59 22.31 -10.28
CA ASP A 323 -11.68 22.97 -9.57
C ASP A 323 -12.02 22.20 -8.30
N GLY A 324 -11.75 22.81 -7.16
CA GLY A 324 -12.04 22.21 -5.85
C GLY A 324 -13.49 22.45 -5.37
N ARG A 325 -14.25 23.31 -6.05
CA ARG A 325 -15.59 23.74 -5.63
C ARG A 325 -16.69 23.12 -6.47
N ASP A 326 -16.48 23.06 -7.78
CA ASP A 326 -17.49 22.59 -8.73
C ASP A 326 -16.94 21.44 -9.60
N ASN A 327 -17.00 21.53 -10.91
CA ASN A 327 -16.63 20.49 -11.86
C ASN A 327 -15.54 21.01 -12.81
N ALA A 328 -14.31 20.49 -12.62
CA ALA A 328 -13.15 20.90 -13.41
C ALA A 328 -13.34 20.66 -14.92
N LEU A 329 -14.06 19.61 -15.33
CA LEU A 329 -14.32 19.32 -16.75
C LEU A 329 -15.26 20.34 -17.37
N ALA A 330 -16.35 20.70 -16.68
CA ALA A 330 -17.26 21.73 -17.12
C ALA A 330 -16.58 23.10 -17.21
N ARG A 331 -15.75 23.42 -16.19
CA ARG A 331 -14.98 24.65 -16.16
C ARG A 331 -14.00 24.75 -17.33
N LEU A 332 -13.36 23.62 -17.67
CA LEU A 332 -12.49 23.56 -18.84
C LEU A 332 -13.27 23.85 -20.12
N GLY A 333 -14.49 23.31 -20.27
CA GLY A 333 -15.36 23.56 -21.41
C GLY A 333 -15.74 25.06 -21.59
N GLU A 334 -15.94 25.76 -20.45
CA GLU A 334 -16.18 27.21 -20.47
C GLU A 334 -14.95 28.00 -20.97
N ILE A 335 -13.76 27.57 -20.63
CA ILE A 335 -12.49 28.19 -21.04
C ILE A 335 -12.19 27.90 -22.51
N MET A 336 -12.44 26.65 -22.94
CA MET A 336 -12.15 26.16 -24.28
C MET A 336 -13.35 26.35 -25.24
N ARG A 337 -13.99 27.51 -25.23
CA ARG A 337 -15.17 27.83 -26.09
C ARG A 337 -14.93 27.41 -27.53
N GLY A 338 -15.85 26.57 -28.05
CA GLY A 338 -15.79 26.08 -29.42
C GLY A 338 -14.88 24.89 -29.69
N ALA A 339 -14.09 24.44 -28.70
CA ALA A 339 -13.34 23.19 -28.80
C ALA A 339 -14.19 22.00 -28.38
N SER A 340 -13.95 20.85 -28.98
CA SER A 340 -14.55 19.57 -28.59
C SER A 340 -13.47 18.57 -28.19
N LEU A 341 -13.80 17.72 -27.26
CA LEU A 341 -12.98 16.52 -27.00
C LEU A 341 -13.18 15.57 -28.19
N GLY A 342 -12.11 15.25 -28.89
CA GLY A 342 -12.19 14.44 -30.12
C GLY A 342 -10.81 14.26 -30.74
N ALA A 343 -10.70 14.36 -32.04
CA ALA A 343 -9.50 14.04 -32.81
C ALA A 343 -8.23 14.79 -32.34
N ASP A 344 -8.36 16.08 -31.98
CA ASP A 344 -7.22 16.92 -31.62
C ASP A 344 -6.94 16.97 -30.13
N TRP A 345 -7.95 16.70 -29.29
CA TRP A 345 -7.85 16.76 -27.84
C TRP A 345 -8.24 15.43 -27.22
N ARG A 346 -7.31 14.84 -26.48
CA ARG A 346 -7.48 13.55 -25.82
C ARG A 346 -7.45 13.72 -24.31
N LEU A 347 -8.36 13.06 -23.63
CA LEU A 347 -8.29 12.95 -22.17
C LEU A 347 -7.10 12.08 -21.78
N ASN A 348 -6.22 12.61 -20.91
CA ASN A 348 -5.09 11.89 -20.36
C ASN A 348 -5.43 11.24 -19.02
N HIS A 349 -5.98 12.04 -18.10
CA HIS A 349 -6.45 11.54 -16.82
C HIS A 349 -7.59 12.37 -16.25
N LEU A 350 -8.32 11.76 -15.33
CA LEU A 350 -9.40 12.36 -14.59
C LEU A 350 -9.18 12.14 -13.09
N VAL A 351 -9.30 13.21 -12.30
CA VAL A 351 -9.35 13.10 -10.85
C VAL A 351 -10.72 13.52 -10.37
N PHE A 352 -11.37 12.66 -9.60
CA PHE A 352 -12.65 12.97 -9.02
C PHE A 352 -12.71 12.58 -7.55
N ARG A 353 -13.62 13.21 -6.83
CA ARG A 353 -13.84 13.01 -5.41
C ARG A 353 -15.21 12.39 -5.21
N VAL A 354 -15.24 11.23 -4.56
CA VAL A 354 -16.48 10.56 -4.16
C VAL A 354 -16.77 10.88 -2.70
N HIS A 355 -17.99 11.33 -2.44
CA HIS A 355 -18.47 11.63 -1.09
C HIS A 355 -19.36 10.50 -0.63
N PHE A 356 -18.88 9.73 0.37
CA PHE A 356 -19.58 8.60 0.96
C PHE A 356 -20.22 8.97 2.29
N GLY A 357 -21.42 8.49 2.55
CA GLY A 357 -22.13 8.67 3.81
C GLY A 357 -23.65 8.58 3.63
N LYS A 358 -24.36 8.51 4.76
CA LYS A 358 -25.82 8.60 4.76
C LYS A 358 -26.25 10.07 4.55
N PRO A 359 -27.41 10.33 3.93
CA PRO A 359 -27.95 11.67 3.83
C PRO A 359 -28.01 12.36 5.18
N GLY A 360 -27.56 13.62 5.25
CA GLY A 360 -27.57 14.41 6.50
C GLY A 360 -26.39 14.12 7.47
N THR A 361 -25.50 13.20 7.14
CA THR A 361 -24.32 12.90 7.98
C THR A 361 -23.04 13.50 7.39
N ARG A 362 -21.97 13.59 8.20
CA ARG A 362 -20.66 14.01 7.71
C ARG A 362 -20.13 13.00 6.71
N THR A 363 -19.89 13.42 5.48
CA THR A 363 -19.39 12.56 4.42
C THR A 363 -17.90 12.30 4.53
N LYS A 364 -17.48 11.07 4.23
CA LYS A 364 -16.09 10.70 4.02
C LYS A 364 -15.73 10.90 2.55
N LYS A 365 -14.59 11.53 2.27
CA LYS A 365 -14.17 11.90 0.93
C LYS A 365 -13.06 10.98 0.46
N VAL A 366 -13.25 10.31 -0.67
CA VAL A 366 -12.22 9.50 -1.33
C VAL A 366 -11.87 10.15 -2.66
N VAL A 367 -10.59 10.39 -2.89
CA VAL A 367 -10.08 10.92 -4.16
C VAL A 367 -9.67 9.75 -5.02
N VAL A 368 -10.16 9.74 -6.26
CA VAL A 368 -9.84 8.75 -7.28
C VAL A 368 -9.15 9.45 -8.42
N LYS A 369 -7.96 8.99 -8.82
CA LYS A 369 -7.27 9.39 -10.03
C LYS A 369 -7.31 8.23 -11.02
N LEU A 370 -7.97 8.44 -12.14
CA LEU A 370 -8.06 7.48 -13.23
C LEU A 370 -7.18 7.92 -14.38
N LYS A 371 -6.21 7.08 -14.74
CA LYS A 371 -5.29 7.29 -15.84
C LYS A 371 -5.22 6.02 -16.70
N PRO A 372 -5.98 5.95 -17.78
CA PRO A 372 -5.92 4.80 -18.70
C PRO A 372 -4.51 4.53 -19.21
N PRO A 373 -4.20 3.28 -19.61
CA PRO A 373 -5.12 2.14 -19.64
C PRO A 373 -5.18 1.34 -18.34
N ALA A 374 -4.16 1.39 -17.46
CA ALA A 374 -3.97 0.42 -16.38
C ALA A 374 -3.97 1.03 -14.96
N HIS A 375 -4.22 2.33 -14.83
CA HIS A 375 -4.03 2.99 -13.53
C HIS A 375 -5.29 3.61 -12.95
N ALA A 376 -5.71 3.08 -11.79
CA ALA A 376 -6.64 3.75 -10.88
C ALA A 376 -5.99 3.90 -9.51
N VAL A 377 -5.82 5.15 -9.07
CA VAL A 377 -5.17 5.47 -7.78
C VAL A 377 -6.21 6.01 -6.82
N PHE A 378 -6.50 5.28 -5.77
CA PHE A 378 -7.39 5.70 -4.69
C PHE A 378 -7.12 4.92 -3.40
N LYS A 379 -7.64 5.41 -2.29
CA LYS A 379 -7.58 4.68 -1.03
C LYS A 379 -8.58 3.52 -1.08
N ARG A 380 -8.09 2.28 -1.26
CA ARG A 380 -8.92 1.10 -1.52
C ARG A 380 -9.72 0.63 -0.31
N ILE A 381 -9.23 0.86 0.90
CA ILE A 381 -9.83 0.42 2.14
C ILE A 381 -11.29 0.88 2.25
N HIS A 382 -12.22 -0.05 2.48
CA HIS A 382 -13.66 0.12 2.70
C HIS A 382 -14.51 0.61 1.50
N TYR A 383 -13.91 1.08 0.39
CA TYR A 383 -14.66 1.71 -0.69
C TYR A 383 -14.35 1.15 -2.06
N GLU A 384 -13.45 0.16 -2.17
CA GLU A 384 -12.97 -0.36 -3.45
C GLU A 384 -14.10 -0.84 -4.35
N ASP A 385 -14.92 -1.77 -3.87
CA ASP A 385 -16.05 -2.33 -4.63
C ASP A 385 -17.04 -1.26 -5.12
N ARG A 386 -17.31 -0.26 -4.25
CA ARG A 386 -18.21 0.84 -4.61
C ARG A 386 -17.62 1.73 -5.69
N ILE A 387 -16.31 1.99 -5.63
CA ILE A 387 -15.60 2.78 -6.64
C ILE A 387 -15.51 2.00 -7.95
N LEU A 388 -15.18 0.71 -7.94
CA LEU A 388 -15.13 -0.12 -9.15
C LEU A 388 -16.53 -0.23 -9.79
N ARG A 389 -17.58 -0.41 -8.97
CA ARG A 389 -18.96 -0.37 -9.46
C ARG A 389 -19.33 0.98 -10.06
N LEU A 390 -18.91 2.09 -9.44
CA LEU A 390 -19.10 3.44 -9.99
C LEU A 390 -18.42 3.59 -11.36
N LEU A 391 -17.16 3.15 -11.49
CA LEU A 391 -16.43 3.19 -12.75
C LEU A 391 -17.13 2.34 -13.83
N ARG A 392 -17.52 1.11 -13.51
CA ARG A 392 -18.24 0.21 -14.44
C ARG A 392 -19.56 0.83 -14.93
N ARG A 393 -20.38 1.34 -14.01
CA ARG A 393 -21.67 1.96 -14.36
C ARG A 393 -21.54 3.22 -15.20
N ASN A 394 -20.38 3.87 -15.16
CA ASN A 394 -20.09 5.05 -15.97
C ASN A 394 -19.24 4.75 -17.22
N GLY A 395 -19.07 3.46 -17.59
CA GLY A 395 -18.36 3.04 -18.79
C GLY A 395 -16.88 3.41 -18.79
N MET A 396 -16.25 3.34 -17.60
CA MET A 396 -14.82 3.63 -17.43
C MET A 396 -13.97 2.36 -17.19
N LEU A 397 -14.59 1.18 -17.28
CA LEU A 397 -13.93 -0.11 -17.34
C LEU A 397 -14.17 -0.72 -18.72
N HIS A 398 -13.14 -1.35 -19.28
CA HIS A 398 -13.32 -2.14 -20.49
C HIS A 398 -14.06 -3.44 -20.15
N ASP A 399 -15.06 -3.80 -20.97
CA ASP A 399 -15.71 -5.11 -20.87
C ASP A 399 -14.81 -6.17 -21.50
N ARG A 400 -14.66 -7.33 -20.83
CA ARG A 400 -13.85 -8.46 -21.29
C ARG A 400 -14.36 -9.05 -22.61
N ASP A 401 -15.68 -9.04 -22.81
CA ASP A 401 -16.34 -9.69 -23.95
C ASP A 401 -16.06 -9.03 -25.30
N ALA A 402 -15.58 -7.78 -25.30
CA ALA A 402 -15.28 -7.05 -26.55
C ALA A 402 -14.00 -7.52 -27.24
N SER A 403 -13.08 -8.22 -26.53
CA SER A 403 -11.79 -8.68 -27.05
C SER A 403 -11.76 -10.13 -27.55
N GLY A 404 -12.72 -10.96 -27.12
CA GLY A 404 -12.82 -12.37 -27.53
C GLY A 404 -13.48 -12.61 -28.90
N SER A 405 -14.26 -11.64 -29.40
CA SER A 405 -15.05 -11.80 -30.63
C SER A 405 -14.31 -11.45 -31.92
N ALA A 406 -13.10 -10.87 -31.84
CA ALA A 406 -12.35 -10.45 -33.03
C ALA A 406 -11.36 -11.52 -33.58
N VAL A 407 -11.12 -12.60 -32.83
CA VAL A 407 -10.13 -13.66 -33.23
C VAL A 407 -10.82 -14.90 -33.86
N ALA A 408 -12.15 -14.94 -33.86
CA ALA A 408 -12.90 -16.07 -34.44
C ALA A 408 -13.41 -15.85 -35.87
N ALA A 409 -12.94 -14.81 -36.58
CA ALA A 409 -13.38 -14.47 -37.93
C ALA A 409 -12.20 -14.21 -38.91
N GLU A 410 -11.15 -15.05 -38.86
CA GLU A 410 -10.20 -15.24 -39.98
C GLU A 410 -9.91 -16.71 -40.21
#